data_aafc5b5c5e8a27e6110d5c39cfc13eeb
#
_entry.id   aafc5b5c5e8a27e6110d5c39cfc13eeb
#
_cell.length_a   1.000
_cell.length_b   1.000
_cell.length_c   1.000
_cell.angle_alpha   90.00
_cell.angle_beta   90.00
_cell.angle_gamma   90.00
#
_symmetry.space_group_name_H-M   'P 1'
#
loop_
_entity.id
_entity.type
_entity.pdbx_description
1 polymer ?
#
loop_
_entity_poly.entity_id
_entity_poly.type
_entity_poly.pdbx_seq_one_letter_code
_entity_poly.pdbx_strand_id
1 'polypeptide(L)'
;MTDIVHVENLVKRYDDLIALDHFNLSIAPGEIFGLLGPNGSGKTTSINCILQLLAYDKGTIELFGEPMTPTRYDLKRRIGVVPQQVAVFDELTVRENIDYFCSLYVNDRKRRRALVDEAIDFVGLGDFAKFRPGKLSGGLARRLNIACGIAHKPELIFFDEPTVAVDPQSRNAILEGICRLRDEGATVVYTSHYMEEVEQICSRIMIMDGGRVLAQGTNDELKRMIQMGERVTVEVGAVEPSTVERLRALEHVLSVELSGGELICTCEASPHNLVDILDTLRAADVALGRVWSEPPTLNDVFLEITGRELRD
;
A
#
# COMPACT_ATOMS: atom_id res chain seq x y z
N MET A 1 9.74 -16.85 -15.39
CA MET A 1 9.21 -17.38 -14.12
C MET A 1 7.71 -17.30 -14.23
N THR A 2 6.99 -18.27 -13.73
CA THR A 2 5.51 -18.25 -13.75
C THR A 2 5.03 -17.32 -12.62
N ASP A 3 4.07 -16.45 -12.92
CA ASP A 3 3.47 -15.56 -11.92
C ASP A 3 2.80 -16.39 -10.81
N ILE A 4 2.85 -15.89 -9.56
CA ILE A 4 2.15 -16.52 -8.43
C ILE A 4 0.66 -16.14 -8.41
N VAL A 5 0.35 -14.94 -8.92
CA VAL A 5 -1.01 -14.45 -9.18
C VAL A 5 -1.07 -13.98 -10.64
N HIS A 6 -1.99 -14.51 -11.39
CA HIS A 6 -2.28 -14.06 -12.76
C HIS A 6 -3.78 -13.89 -12.96
N VAL A 7 -4.18 -12.69 -13.35
CA VAL A 7 -5.58 -12.32 -13.56
C VAL A 7 -5.71 -11.65 -14.91
N GLU A 8 -6.64 -12.13 -15.73
CA GLU A 8 -6.90 -11.56 -17.05
C GLU A 8 -8.36 -11.16 -17.22
N ASN A 9 -8.57 -9.92 -17.68
CA ASN A 9 -9.87 -9.37 -18.08
C ASN A 9 -10.97 -9.56 -17.03
N LEU A 10 -10.65 -9.43 -15.74
CA LEU A 10 -11.59 -9.63 -14.66
C LEU A 10 -12.62 -8.50 -14.63
N VAL A 11 -13.90 -8.87 -14.71
CA VAL A 11 -15.03 -7.95 -14.61
C VAL A 11 -15.91 -8.36 -13.45
N LYS A 12 -16.22 -7.41 -12.59
CA LYS A 12 -17.19 -7.57 -11.51
C LYS A 12 -18.19 -6.44 -11.50
N ARG A 13 -19.48 -6.79 -11.49
CA ARG A 13 -20.60 -5.85 -11.39
C ARG A 13 -21.43 -6.10 -10.15
N TYR A 14 -21.98 -5.02 -9.62
CA TYR A 14 -23.05 -5.00 -8.64
C TYR A 14 -24.17 -4.18 -9.24
N ASP A 15 -25.17 -4.83 -9.77
CA ASP A 15 -26.26 -4.24 -10.56
C ASP A 15 -25.67 -3.33 -11.68
N ASP A 16 -25.89 -2.04 -11.61
CA ASP A 16 -25.39 -1.06 -12.58
C ASP A 16 -23.94 -0.58 -12.31
N LEU A 17 -23.38 -0.88 -11.13
CA LEU A 17 -22.03 -0.47 -10.77
C LEU A 17 -20.99 -1.49 -11.28
N ILE A 18 -20.05 -1.03 -12.09
CA ILE A 18 -18.87 -1.82 -12.46
C ILE A 18 -17.79 -1.60 -11.41
N ALA A 19 -17.62 -2.59 -10.54
CA ALA A 19 -16.64 -2.53 -9.45
C ALA A 19 -15.22 -2.93 -9.91
N LEU A 20 -15.10 -3.76 -10.96
CA LEU A 20 -13.86 -4.06 -11.68
C LEU A 20 -14.16 -4.08 -13.17
N ASP A 21 -13.41 -3.29 -13.94
CA ASP A 21 -13.57 -3.12 -15.36
C ASP A 21 -12.33 -3.59 -16.10
N HIS A 22 -12.37 -4.83 -16.61
CA HIS A 22 -11.28 -5.48 -17.34
C HIS A 22 -9.95 -5.44 -16.56
N PHE A 23 -10.02 -5.73 -15.26
CA PHE A 23 -8.88 -5.73 -14.37
C PHE A 23 -7.88 -6.84 -14.73
N ASN A 24 -6.62 -6.49 -14.89
CA ASN A 24 -5.51 -7.41 -15.16
C ASN A 24 -4.45 -7.26 -14.08
N LEU A 25 -3.86 -8.37 -13.61
CA LEU A 25 -2.86 -8.39 -12.56
C LEU A 25 -1.88 -9.54 -12.75
N SER A 26 -0.59 -9.25 -12.69
CA SER A 26 0.49 -10.23 -12.66
C SER A 26 1.43 -9.95 -11.51
N ILE A 27 1.64 -10.94 -10.62
CA ILE A 27 2.53 -10.83 -9.46
C ILE A 27 3.56 -11.95 -9.53
N ALA A 28 4.83 -11.58 -9.44
CA ALA A 28 5.93 -12.51 -9.39
C ALA A 28 6.12 -13.08 -7.97
N PRO A 29 6.69 -14.30 -7.83
CA PRO A 29 7.03 -14.84 -6.51
C PRO A 29 8.06 -13.97 -5.76
N GLY A 30 7.85 -13.79 -4.45
CA GLY A 30 8.81 -13.12 -3.57
C GLY A 30 8.78 -11.60 -3.61
N GLU A 31 7.77 -10.97 -4.21
CA GLU A 31 7.60 -9.51 -4.19
C GLU A 31 6.54 -9.06 -3.17
N ILE A 32 6.62 -7.78 -2.76
CA ILE A 32 5.50 -7.06 -2.14
C ILE A 32 4.85 -6.22 -3.23
N PHE A 33 3.65 -6.60 -3.63
CA PHE A 33 2.87 -5.91 -4.65
C PHE A 33 1.80 -5.01 -4.02
N GLY A 34 1.87 -3.71 -4.27
CA GLY A 34 0.95 -2.70 -3.73
C GLY A 34 -0.27 -2.50 -4.63
N LEU A 35 -1.47 -2.60 -4.07
CA LEU A 35 -2.71 -2.10 -4.70
C LEU A 35 -3.09 -0.79 -4.02
N LEU A 36 -2.86 0.33 -4.69
CA LEU A 36 -3.06 1.68 -4.21
C LEU A 36 -4.32 2.30 -4.84
N GLY A 37 -5.10 3.02 -4.06
CA GLY A 37 -6.26 3.75 -4.57
C GLY A 37 -7.22 4.16 -3.46
N PRO A 38 -8.16 5.09 -3.75
CA PRO A 38 -9.15 5.56 -2.79
C PRO A 38 -10.11 4.45 -2.34
N ASN A 39 -10.88 4.76 -1.32
CA ASN A 39 -11.98 3.89 -0.90
C ASN A 39 -12.99 3.74 -2.08
N GLY A 40 -13.40 2.50 -2.34
CA GLY A 40 -14.29 2.18 -3.46
C GLY A 40 -13.57 2.00 -4.82
N SER A 41 -12.24 2.08 -4.90
CA SER A 41 -11.50 1.88 -6.16
C SER A 41 -11.51 0.43 -6.67
N GLY A 42 -11.96 -0.55 -5.85
CA GLY A 42 -12.03 -1.96 -6.24
C GLY A 42 -10.99 -2.88 -5.60
N LYS A 43 -10.08 -2.38 -4.72
CA LYS A 43 -9.02 -3.15 -4.07
C LYS A 43 -9.53 -4.42 -3.36
N THR A 44 -10.39 -4.25 -2.37
CA THR A 44 -11.00 -5.37 -1.62
C THR A 44 -11.84 -6.27 -2.52
N THR A 45 -12.54 -5.69 -3.52
CA THR A 45 -13.32 -6.46 -4.50
C THR A 45 -12.41 -7.36 -5.33
N SER A 46 -11.26 -6.86 -5.80
CA SER A 46 -10.28 -7.65 -6.57
C SER A 46 -9.73 -8.81 -5.74
N ILE A 47 -9.33 -8.56 -4.48
CA ILE A 47 -8.87 -9.61 -3.56
C ILE A 47 -9.95 -10.68 -3.37
N ASN A 48 -11.19 -10.29 -3.09
CA ASN A 48 -12.29 -11.24 -2.86
C ASN A 48 -12.60 -12.07 -4.12
N CYS A 49 -12.51 -11.50 -5.30
CA CYS A 49 -12.65 -12.24 -6.56
C CYS A 49 -11.46 -13.22 -6.77
N ILE A 50 -10.23 -12.76 -6.54
CA ILE A 50 -9.02 -13.59 -6.66
C ILE A 50 -9.08 -14.80 -5.71
N LEU A 51 -9.54 -14.60 -4.49
CA LEU A 51 -9.70 -15.65 -3.48
C LEU A 51 -10.95 -16.54 -3.71
N GLN A 52 -11.76 -16.24 -4.72
CA GLN A 52 -13.05 -16.92 -4.96
C GLN A 52 -14.00 -16.87 -3.75
N LEU A 53 -13.96 -15.76 -3.01
CA LEU A 53 -14.92 -15.43 -1.97
C LEU A 53 -16.11 -14.67 -2.55
N LEU A 54 -15.90 -14.04 -3.70
CA LEU A 54 -16.88 -13.30 -4.47
C LEU A 54 -16.90 -13.81 -5.91
N ALA A 55 -18.09 -14.09 -6.43
CA ALA A 55 -18.28 -14.44 -7.83
C ALA A 55 -18.03 -13.20 -8.73
N TYR A 56 -17.45 -13.41 -9.88
CA TYR A 56 -17.19 -12.38 -10.91
C TYR A 56 -17.90 -12.74 -12.22
N ASP A 57 -18.03 -11.74 -13.11
CA ASP A 57 -18.85 -11.88 -14.31
C ASP A 57 -18.04 -12.41 -15.52
N LYS A 58 -16.75 -11.98 -15.63
CA LYS A 58 -15.86 -12.37 -16.73
C LYS A 58 -14.40 -12.38 -16.25
N GLY A 59 -13.56 -13.08 -17.01
CA GLY A 59 -12.12 -13.13 -16.79
C GLY A 59 -11.64 -14.48 -16.32
N THR A 60 -10.33 -14.58 -16.13
CA THR A 60 -9.65 -15.78 -15.60
C THR A 60 -8.75 -15.42 -14.45
N ILE A 61 -8.61 -16.33 -13.51
CA ILE A 61 -7.76 -16.18 -12.33
C ILE A 61 -6.94 -17.46 -12.19
N GLU A 62 -5.63 -17.31 -12.15
CA GLU A 62 -4.69 -18.38 -11.85
C GLU A 62 -3.87 -18.01 -10.62
N LEU A 63 -3.71 -18.95 -9.70
CA LEU A 63 -2.82 -18.85 -8.56
C LEU A 63 -1.81 -19.98 -8.59
N PHE A 64 -0.55 -19.67 -8.40
CA PHE A 64 0.56 -20.63 -8.47
C PHE A 64 0.66 -21.34 -9.84
N GLY A 65 0.22 -20.68 -10.93
CA GLY A 65 0.16 -21.24 -12.28
C GLY A 65 -0.99 -22.21 -12.53
N GLU A 66 -1.99 -22.26 -11.65
CA GLU A 66 -3.15 -23.14 -11.77
C GLU A 66 -4.47 -22.35 -11.68
N PRO A 67 -5.51 -22.75 -12.45
CA PRO A 67 -6.81 -22.08 -12.41
C PRO A 67 -7.43 -22.10 -11.01
N MET A 68 -7.83 -20.91 -10.53
CA MET A 68 -8.44 -20.76 -9.22
C MET A 68 -9.96 -20.92 -9.30
N THR A 69 -10.52 -21.75 -8.42
CA THR A 69 -11.95 -21.98 -8.29
C THR A 69 -12.37 -22.01 -6.81
N PRO A 70 -13.67 -21.87 -6.47
CA PRO A 70 -14.14 -21.89 -5.08
C PRO A 70 -13.73 -23.16 -4.30
N THR A 71 -13.53 -24.29 -4.97
CA THR A 71 -13.24 -25.59 -4.36
C THR A 71 -11.77 -25.97 -4.33
N ARG A 72 -10.86 -25.11 -4.83
CA ARG A 72 -9.41 -25.35 -4.82
C ARG A 72 -8.80 -25.13 -3.42
N TYR A 73 -9.19 -26.01 -2.49
CA TYR A 73 -8.68 -25.97 -1.10
C TYR A 73 -7.18 -26.27 -1.01
N ASP A 74 -6.62 -26.97 -1.98
CA ASP A 74 -5.19 -27.23 -2.13
C ASP A 74 -4.42 -25.90 -2.31
N LEU A 75 -4.88 -25.00 -3.19
CA LEU A 75 -4.29 -23.68 -3.38
C LEU A 75 -4.58 -22.77 -2.17
N LYS A 76 -5.82 -22.78 -1.64
CA LYS A 76 -6.20 -21.95 -0.50
C LYS A 76 -5.36 -22.23 0.75
N ARG A 77 -4.86 -23.46 0.92
CA ARG A 77 -3.96 -23.80 2.03
C ARG A 77 -2.58 -23.13 1.96
N ARG A 78 -2.20 -22.63 0.81
CA ARG A 78 -0.95 -21.91 0.57
C ARG A 78 -1.11 -20.40 0.71
N ILE A 79 -2.33 -19.92 1.02
CA ILE A 79 -2.71 -18.51 1.05
C ILE A 79 -3.02 -18.09 2.47
N GLY A 80 -2.46 -16.94 2.89
CA GLY A 80 -2.83 -16.21 4.09
C GLY A 80 -3.68 -15.00 3.75
N VAL A 81 -4.66 -14.69 4.59
CA VAL A 81 -5.52 -13.52 4.42
C VAL A 81 -5.60 -12.75 5.73
N VAL A 82 -5.29 -11.47 5.68
CA VAL A 82 -5.43 -10.52 6.79
C VAL A 82 -6.45 -9.47 6.37
N PRO A 83 -7.72 -9.61 6.76
CA PRO A 83 -8.78 -8.70 6.35
C PRO A 83 -8.66 -7.34 7.04
N GLN A 84 -9.28 -6.32 6.45
CA GLN A 84 -9.33 -4.95 6.97
C GLN A 84 -9.96 -4.89 8.36
N GLN A 85 -11.05 -5.61 8.60
CA GLN A 85 -11.64 -5.75 9.93
C GLN A 85 -10.92 -6.84 10.72
N VAL A 86 -10.70 -6.59 12.01
CA VAL A 86 -10.13 -7.60 12.90
C VAL A 86 -11.13 -8.75 13.03
N ALA A 87 -10.75 -9.92 12.53
CA ALA A 87 -11.59 -11.13 12.47
C ALA A 87 -11.06 -12.20 13.41
N VAL A 88 -11.24 -12.00 14.70
CA VAL A 88 -10.81 -12.91 15.78
C VAL A 88 -12.00 -13.24 16.71
N PHE A 89 -11.87 -14.28 17.51
CA PHE A 89 -12.89 -14.69 18.48
C PHE A 89 -12.63 -14.03 19.82
N ASP A 90 -13.57 -13.23 20.29
CA ASP A 90 -13.46 -12.47 21.55
C ASP A 90 -13.43 -13.37 22.79
N GLU A 91 -13.99 -14.58 22.70
CA GLU A 91 -14.02 -15.58 23.78
C GLU A 91 -12.67 -16.30 23.96
N LEU A 92 -11.86 -16.35 22.90
CA LEU A 92 -10.56 -17.02 22.90
C LEU A 92 -9.46 -16.06 23.31
N THR A 93 -8.40 -16.58 23.92
CA THR A 93 -7.16 -15.83 24.17
C THR A 93 -6.40 -15.59 22.86
N VAL A 94 -5.39 -14.72 22.89
CA VAL A 94 -4.46 -14.48 21.75
C VAL A 94 -3.92 -15.81 21.23
N ARG A 95 -3.36 -16.65 22.10
CA ARG A 95 -2.81 -17.97 21.73
C ARG A 95 -3.87 -18.89 21.13
N GLU A 96 -5.04 -18.96 21.74
CA GLU A 96 -6.14 -19.83 21.27
C GLU A 96 -6.68 -19.37 19.91
N ASN A 97 -6.75 -18.07 19.65
CA ASN A 97 -7.11 -17.55 18.33
C ASN A 97 -6.11 -18.01 17.28
N ILE A 98 -4.80 -17.82 17.52
CA ILE A 98 -3.76 -18.20 16.57
C ILE A 98 -3.76 -19.72 16.36
N ASP A 99 -3.90 -20.52 17.44
CA ASP A 99 -3.99 -21.99 17.34
C ASP A 99 -5.21 -22.43 16.54
N TYR A 100 -6.37 -21.80 16.76
CA TYR A 100 -7.60 -22.08 16.02
C TYR A 100 -7.39 -21.87 14.52
N PHE A 101 -6.95 -20.68 14.08
CA PHE A 101 -6.77 -20.40 12.66
C PHE A 101 -5.65 -21.28 12.06
N CYS A 102 -4.55 -21.50 12.75
CA CYS A 102 -3.49 -22.40 12.32
C CYS A 102 -3.99 -23.84 12.17
N SER A 103 -4.93 -24.29 13.02
CA SER A 103 -5.48 -25.65 13.00
C SER A 103 -6.29 -25.98 11.74
N LEU A 104 -6.80 -24.97 11.04
CA LEU A 104 -7.51 -25.16 9.77
C LEU A 104 -6.58 -25.66 8.65
N TYR A 105 -5.26 -25.44 8.80
CA TYR A 105 -4.24 -25.76 7.82
C TYR A 105 -3.26 -26.85 8.28
N VAL A 106 -2.97 -26.92 9.59
CA VAL A 106 -1.94 -27.79 10.19
C VAL A 106 -2.54 -28.76 11.19
N ASN A 107 -2.68 -30.02 10.80
CA ASN A 107 -3.27 -31.07 11.65
C ASN A 107 -2.30 -31.57 12.74
N ASP A 108 -0.99 -31.61 12.46
CA ASP A 108 0.01 -32.08 13.43
C ASP A 108 0.13 -31.10 14.61
N ARG A 109 -0.21 -31.59 15.81
CA ARG A 109 -0.26 -30.78 17.04
C ARG A 109 1.09 -30.22 17.44
N LYS A 110 2.17 -30.98 17.25
CA LYS A 110 3.52 -30.56 17.65
C LYS A 110 4.00 -29.44 16.73
N ARG A 111 3.86 -29.62 15.41
CA ARG A 111 4.18 -28.60 14.41
C ARG A 111 3.33 -27.34 14.61
N ARG A 112 2.01 -27.51 14.80
CA ARG A 112 1.09 -26.37 15.02
C ARG A 112 1.49 -25.54 16.24
N ARG A 113 1.81 -26.19 17.37
CA ARG A 113 2.25 -25.49 18.58
C ARG A 113 3.51 -24.64 18.32
N ALA A 114 4.50 -25.19 17.61
CA ALA A 114 5.71 -24.45 17.25
C ALA A 114 5.39 -23.23 16.35
N LEU A 115 4.53 -23.40 15.36
CA LEU A 115 4.08 -22.32 14.48
C LEU A 115 3.31 -21.23 15.22
N VAL A 116 2.47 -21.59 16.19
CA VAL A 116 1.76 -20.65 17.05
C VAL A 116 2.70 -19.84 17.92
N ASP A 117 3.71 -20.51 18.53
CA ASP A 117 4.74 -19.84 19.33
C ASP A 117 5.51 -18.86 18.45
N GLU A 118 5.94 -19.27 17.26
CA GLU A 118 6.64 -18.45 16.28
C GLU A 118 5.79 -17.25 15.82
N ALA A 119 4.50 -17.44 15.54
CA ALA A 119 3.60 -16.36 15.13
C ALA A 119 3.39 -15.34 16.26
N ILE A 120 3.28 -15.77 17.51
CA ILE A 120 3.19 -14.89 18.69
C ILE A 120 4.44 -14.04 18.81
N ASP A 121 5.61 -14.65 18.68
CA ASP A 121 6.90 -13.97 18.79
C ASP A 121 7.10 -13.00 17.62
N PHE A 122 6.71 -13.43 16.42
CA PHE A 122 6.80 -12.62 15.19
C PHE A 122 6.07 -11.28 15.31
N VAL A 123 4.85 -11.27 15.90
CA VAL A 123 4.05 -10.05 16.08
C VAL A 123 4.28 -9.37 17.43
N GLY A 124 5.17 -9.91 18.29
CA GLY A 124 5.48 -9.35 19.60
C GLY A 124 4.33 -9.40 20.60
N LEU A 125 3.56 -10.49 20.61
CA LEU A 125 2.41 -10.69 21.52
C LEU A 125 2.70 -11.68 22.67
N GLY A 126 3.97 -11.98 22.99
CA GLY A 126 4.36 -12.94 24.04
C GLY A 126 3.71 -12.65 25.38
N ASP A 127 3.81 -11.40 25.88
CA ASP A 127 3.24 -10.96 27.17
C ASP A 127 1.72 -10.97 27.18
N PHE A 128 1.09 -10.92 26.01
CA PHE A 128 -0.37 -10.87 25.82
C PHE A 128 -0.98 -12.23 25.45
N ALA A 129 -0.17 -13.30 25.34
CA ALA A 129 -0.60 -14.61 24.83
C ALA A 129 -1.82 -15.20 25.56
N LYS A 130 -2.03 -14.86 26.82
CA LYS A 130 -3.15 -15.31 27.66
C LYS A 130 -4.30 -14.29 27.74
N PHE A 131 -4.18 -13.15 27.09
CA PHE A 131 -5.21 -12.09 27.11
C PHE A 131 -6.27 -12.42 26.06
N ARG A 132 -7.50 -11.96 26.31
CA ARG A 132 -8.57 -11.96 25.31
C ARG A 132 -8.52 -10.67 24.48
N PRO A 133 -9.01 -10.69 23.22
CA PRO A 133 -8.97 -9.53 22.30
C PRO A 133 -9.51 -8.25 22.90
N GLY A 134 -10.61 -8.31 23.66
CA GLY A 134 -11.20 -7.12 24.32
C GLY A 134 -10.33 -6.43 25.37
N LYS A 135 -9.17 -7.00 25.74
CA LYS A 135 -8.16 -6.39 26.62
C LYS A 135 -6.97 -5.81 25.85
N LEU A 136 -6.95 -5.93 24.54
CA LEU A 136 -5.88 -5.43 23.69
C LEU A 136 -6.17 -4.01 23.21
N SER A 137 -5.12 -3.23 22.97
CA SER A 137 -5.25 -2.00 22.20
C SER A 137 -5.58 -2.33 20.72
N GLY A 138 -6.06 -1.35 19.95
CA GLY A 138 -6.33 -1.54 18.52
C GLY A 138 -5.13 -2.07 17.74
N GLY A 139 -3.93 -1.54 18.02
CA GLY A 139 -2.69 -2.01 17.40
C GLY A 139 -2.34 -3.47 17.77
N LEU A 140 -2.52 -3.86 19.05
CA LEU A 140 -2.29 -5.23 19.49
C LEU A 140 -3.34 -6.19 18.89
N ALA A 141 -4.60 -5.79 18.80
CA ALA A 141 -5.65 -6.58 18.14
C ALA A 141 -5.36 -6.76 16.65
N ARG A 142 -4.83 -5.72 15.98
CA ARG A 142 -4.40 -5.81 14.58
C ARG A 142 -3.22 -6.78 14.42
N ARG A 143 -2.24 -6.76 15.31
CA ARG A 143 -1.12 -7.72 15.31
C ARG A 143 -1.63 -9.15 15.53
N LEU A 144 -2.62 -9.36 16.40
CA LEU A 144 -3.28 -10.66 16.55
C LEU A 144 -3.96 -11.12 15.24
N ASN A 145 -4.68 -10.23 14.56
CA ASN A 145 -5.30 -10.52 13.26
C ASN A 145 -4.25 -10.97 12.23
N ILE A 146 -3.12 -10.27 12.17
CA ILE A 146 -1.98 -10.64 11.32
C ILE A 146 -1.45 -12.03 11.69
N ALA A 147 -1.19 -12.28 12.97
CA ALA A 147 -0.68 -13.59 13.43
C ALA A 147 -1.61 -14.75 13.03
N CYS A 148 -2.93 -14.54 13.12
CA CYS A 148 -3.92 -15.54 12.69
C CYS A 148 -3.82 -15.83 11.18
N GLY A 149 -3.60 -14.80 10.35
CA GLY A 149 -3.49 -14.94 8.89
C GLY A 149 -2.21 -15.62 8.41
N ILE A 150 -1.11 -15.53 9.19
CA ILE A 150 0.23 -15.99 8.75
C ILE A 150 0.74 -17.24 9.49
N ALA A 151 0.08 -17.68 10.57
CA ALA A 151 0.59 -18.73 11.45
C ALA A 151 0.89 -20.06 10.75
N HIS A 152 0.21 -20.39 9.68
CA HIS A 152 0.44 -21.62 8.90
C HIS A 152 1.57 -21.50 7.87
N LYS A 153 2.28 -20.35 7.81
CA LYS A 153 3.37 -20.02 6.87
C LYS A 153 2.94 -20.12 5.40
N PRO A 154 2.00 -19.28 4.98
CA PRO A 154 1.54 -19.24 3.60
C PRO A 154 2.63 -18.72 2.65
N GLU A 155 2.57 -19.16 1.38
CA GLU A 155 3.45 -18.70 0.31
C GLU A 155 2.98 -17.37 -0.32
N LEU A 156 1.67 -17.11 -0.27
CA LEU A 156 1.02 -15.89 -0.77
C LEU A 156 0.15 -15.30 0.33
N ILE A 157 0.33 -14.00 0.63
CA ILE A 157 -0.40 -13.34 1.70
C ILE A 157 -1.09 -12.09 1.17
N PHE A 158 -2.39 -11.98 1.44
CA PHE A 158 -3.17 -10.78 1.17
C PHE A 158 -3.37 -9.98 2.45
N PHE A 159 -2.88 -8.76 2.47
CA PHE A 159 -3.14 -7.77 3.51
C PHE A 159 -4.09 -6.71 2.98
N ASP A 160 -5.31 -6.69 3.50
CA ASP A 160 -6.31 -5.69 3.13
C ASP A 160 -6.31 -4.55 4.16
N GLU A 161 -5.66 -3.44 3.81
CA GLU A 161 -5.52 -2.23 4.62
C GLU A 161 -5.11 -2.52 6.10
N PRO A 162 -3.97 -3.20 6.34
CA PRO A 162 -3.64 -3.73 7.66
C PRO A 162 -3.24 -2.66 8.69
N THR A 163 -3.04 -1.41 8.28
CA THR A 163 -2.55 -0.30 9.11
C THR A 163 -3.62 0.74 9.43
N VAL A 164 -4.84 0.58 8.90
CA VAL A 164 -5.95 1.50 9.16
C VAL A 164 -6.29 1.55 10.64
N ALA A 165 -6.44 2.76 11.17
CA ALA A 165 -6.76 3.05 12.57
C ALA A 165 -5.72 2.50 13.59
N VAL A 166 -4.46 2.39 13.17
CA VAL A 166 -3.33 1.95 13.99
C VAL A 166 -2.40 3.13 14.29
N ASP A 167 -1.89 3.21 15.51
CA ASP A 167 -0.93 4.24 15.91
C ASP A 167 0.39 4.12 15.11
N PRO A 168 1.17 5.22 14.97
CA PRO A 168 2.38 5.23 14.15
C PRO A 168 3.43 4.18 14.54
N GLN A 169 3.60 3.87 15.84
CA GLN A 169 4.55 2.87 16.30
C GLN A 169 4.12 1.46 15.89
N SER A 170 2.84 1.14 16.07
CA SER A 170 2.27 -0.13 15.65
C SER A 170 2.27 -0.28 14.13
N ARG A 171 2.02 0.82 13.38
CA ARG A 171 2.10 0.86 11.92
C ARG A 171 3.49 0.44 11.44
N ASN A 172 4.54 1.09 11.92
CA ASN A 172 5.92 0.78 11.54
C ASN A 172 6.27 -0.69 11.83
N ALA A 173 5.90 -1.21 13.00
CA ALA A 173 6.14 -2.60 13.34
C ALA A 173 5.40 -3.58 12.42
N ILE A 174 4.20 -3.24 11.92
CA ILE A 174 3.46 -4.03 10.94
C ILE A 174 4.19 -4.02 9.59
N LEU A 175 4.60 -2.85 9.10
CA LEU A 175 5.32 -2.71 7.82
C LEU A 175 6.66 -3.47 7.84
N GLU A 176 7.44 -3.36 8.91
CA GLU A 176 8.67 -4.13 9.11
C GLU A 176 8.39 -5.65 9.13
N GLY A 177 7.29 -6.06 9.78
CA GLY A 177 6.85 -7.44 9.79
C GLY A 177 6.53 -7.96 8.38
N ILE A 178 5.85 -7.17 7.56
CA ILE A 178 5.52 -7.52 6.17
C ILE A 178 6.80 -7.68 5.33
N CYS A 179 7.77 -6.78 5.49
CA CYS A 179 9.08 -6.92 4.83
C CYS A 179 9.79 -8.22 5.23
N ARG A 180 9.78 -8.60 6.53
CA ARG A 180 10.35 -9.86 6.99
C ARG A 180 9.67 -11.08 6.37
N LEU A 181 8.34 -11.08 6.23
CA LEU A 181 7.63 -12.19 5.57
C LEU A 181 8.10 -12.38 4.13
N ARG A 182 8.31 -11.29 3.38
CA ARG A 182 8.88 -11.33 2.03
C ARG A 182 10.31 -11.88 2.06
N ASP A 183 11.15 -11.43 3.00
CA ASP A 183 12.54 -11.87 3.11
C ASP A 183 12.64 -13.35 3.49
N GLU A 184 11.61 -13.90 4.16
CA GLU A 184 11.43 -15.33 4.44
C GLU A 184 10.87 -16.11 3.23
N GLY A 185 10.60 -15.45 2.10
CA GLY A 185 10.19 -16.07 0.83
C GLY A 185 8.70 -16.00 0.52
N ALA A 186 7.88 -15.34 1.34
CA ALA A 186 6.48 -15.11 1.02
C ALA A 186 6.31 -14.04 -0.06
N THR A 187 5.25 -14.19 -0.86
CA THR A 187 4.76 -13.12 -1.75
C THR A 187 3.63 -12.39 -1.06
N VAL A 188 3.62 -11.08 -1.14
CA VAL A 188 2.64 -10.25 -0.45
C VAL A 188 1.86 -9.39 -1.42
N VAL A 189 0.54 -9.39 -1.29
CA VAL A 189 -0.37 -8.41 -1.88
C VAL A 189 -0.83 -7.47 -0.76
N TYR A 190 -0.47 -6.21 -0.90
CA TYR A 190 -0.69 -5.20 0.11
C TYR A 190 -1.63 -4.12 -0.42
N THR A 191 -2.81 -3.93 0.19
CA THR A 191 -3.68 -2.82 -0.17
C THR A 191 -3.54 -1.69 0.83
N SER A 192 -3.52 -0.48 0.33
CA SER A 192 -3.55 0.74 1.14
C SER A 192 -4.12 1.90 0.34
N HIS A 193 -4.59 2.92 1.04
CA HIS A 193 -4.82 4.25 0.52
C HIS A 193 -3.74 5.23 1.01
N TYR A 194 -2.81 4.78 1.87
CA TYR A 194 -1.65 5.56 2.33
C TYR A 194 -0.46 5.34 1.37
N MET A 195 -0.13 6.34 0.59
CA MET A 195 0.92 6.26 -0.43
C MET A 195 2.30 6.05 0.16
N GLU A 196 2.60 6.69 1.29
CA GLU A 196 3.87 6.58 2.00
C GLU A 196 4.20 5.13 2.41
N GLU A 197 3.19 4.36 2.85
CA GLU A 197 3.37 2.96 3.21
C GLU A 197 3.73 2.12 1.98
N VAL A 198 3.02 2.35 0.87
CA VAL A 198 3.23 1.64 -0.39
C VAL A 198 4.60 1.97 -0.98
N GLU A 199 5.01 3.24 -0.95
CA GLU A 199 6.36 3.66 -1.35
C GLU A 199 7.46 2.99 -0.51
N GLN A 200 7.21 2.81 0.78
CA GLN A 200 8.19 2.28 1.72
C GLN A 200 8.45 0.79 1.53
N ILE A 201 7.41 -0.02 1.27
CA ILE A 201 7.54 -1.48 1.33
C ILE A 201 7.31 -2.20 0.00
N CYS A 202 6.58 -1.61 -0.96
CA CYS A 202 6.21 -2.29 -2.19
C CYS A 202 7.29 -2.19 -3.26
N SER A 203 7.61 -3.32 -3.90
CA SER A 203 8.53 -3.38 -5.03
C SER A 203 7.88 -2.95 -6.34
N ARG A 204 6.61 -3.28 -6.51
CA ARG A 204 5.75 -2.85 -7.63
C ARG A 204 4.40 -2.42 -7.11
N ILE A 205 3.80 -1.46 -7.80
CA ILE A 205 2.58 -0.79 -7.36
C ILE A 205 1.62 -0.70 -8.53
N MET A 206 0.36 -0.95 -8.27
CA MET A 206 -0.75 -0.69 -9.19
C MET A 206 -1.65 0.39 -8.59
N ILE A 207 -1.87 1.45 -9.34
CA ILE A 207 -2.78 2.54 -8.97
C ILE A 207 -4.15 2.25 -9.60
N MET A 208 -5.18 2.25 -8.76
CA MET A 208 -6.57 1.95 -9.15
C MET A 208 -7.51 3.09 -8.79
N ASP A 209 -8.45 3.39 -9.67
CA ASP A 209 -9.62 4.23 -9.37
C ASP A 209 -10.84 3.78 -10.18
N GLY A 210 -12.03 3.84 -9.55
CA GLY A 210 -13.29 3.50 -10.21
C GLY A 210 -13.32 2.12 -10.87
N GLY A 211 -12.67 1.12 -10.27
CA GLY A 211 -12.60 -0.25 -10.79
C GLY A 211 -11.60 -0.46 -11.94
N ARG A 212 -10.81 0.55 -12.30
CA ARG A 212 -9.83 0.51 -13.39
C ARG A 212 -8.40 0.63 -12.89
N VAL A 213 -7.48 0.01 -13.58
CA VAL A 213 -6.05 0.21 -13.41
C VAL A 213 -5.66 1.47 -14.17
N LEU A 214 -5.11 2.46 -13.46
CA LEU A 214 -4.67 3.73 -14.04
C LEU A 214 -3.20 3.68 -14.44
N ALA A 215 -2.35 3.10 -13.57
CA ALA A 215 -0.93 2.93 -13.80
C ALA A 215 -0.40 1.73 -13.02
N GLN A 216 0.71 1.15 -13.48
CA GLN A 216 1.42 0.08 -12.80
C GLN A 216 2.91 0.17 -13.10
N GLY A 217 3.74 -0.07 -12.09
CA GLY A 217 5.19 -0.07 -12.23
C GLY A 217 5.90 -0.11 -10.88
N THR A 218 7.21 -0.01 -10.90
CA THR A 218 8.01 0.30 -9.71
C THR A 218 7.75 1.75 -9.29
N ASN A 219 8.15 2.12 -8.08
CA ASN A 219 8.02 3.50 -7.59
C ASN A 219 8.68 4.50 -8.56
N ASP A 220 9.89 4.20 -9.03
CA ASP A 220 10.63 5.07 -9.96
C ASP A 220 9.97 5.14 -11.34
N GLU A 221 9.41 4.04 -11.85
CA GLU A 221 8.70 4.04 -13.13
C GLU A 221 7.43 4.91 -13.05
N LEU A 222 6.67 4.79 -11.98
CA LEU A 222 5.46 5.59 -11.78
C LEU A 222 5.78 7.09 -11.66
N LYS A 223 6.82 7.46 -10.90
CA LYS A 223 7.25 8.85 -10.75
C LYS A 223 7.76 9.46 -12.06
N ARG A 224 8.28 8.65 -12.99
CA ARG A 224 8.70 9.12 -14.33
C ARG A 224 7.54 9.30 -15.31
N MET A 225 6.32 8.83 -14.98
CA MET A 225 5.14 9.01 -15.85
C MET A 225 4.59 10.42 -15.82
N ILE A 226 4.96 11.24 -14.82
CA ILE A 226 4.47 12.60 -14.62
C ILE A 226 5.50 13.64 -15.06
N GLN A 227 5.01 14.84 -15.37
CA GLN A 227 5.90 15.94 -15.79
C GLN A 227 6.71 16.53 -14.63
N MET A 228 6.18 16.47 -13.42
CA MET A 228 6.86 16.94 -12.23
C MET A 228 8.15 16.15 -11.99
N GLY A 229 9.28 16.85 -11.95
CA GLY A 229 10.58 16.28 -11.61
C GLY A 229 11.00 16.52 -10.18
N GLU A 230 10.68 17.71 -9.63
CA GLU A 230 10.96 18.06 -8.24
C GLU A 230 10.06 19.17 -7.72
N ARG A 231 9.95 19.26 -6.40
CA ARG A 231 9.30 20.35 -5.66
C ARG A 231 10.37 21.08 -4.85
N VAL A 232 10.57 22.36 -5.13
CA VAL A 232 11.49 23.22 -4.39
C VAL A 232 10.66 24.10 -3.47
N THR A 233 10.89 23.99 -2.15
CA THR A 233 10.23 24.80 -1.13
C THR A 233 11.25 25.72 -0.48
N VAL A 234 10.91 26.98 -0.35
CA VAL A 234 11.76 28.03 0.24
C VAL A 234 10.95 28.79 1.28
N GLU A 235 11.42 28.81 2.53
CA GLU A 235 10.89 29.76 3.52
C GLU A 235 11.28 31.17 3.09
N VAL A 236 10.31 32.06 2.92
CA VAL A 236 10.53 33.39 2.41
C VAL A 236 9.88 34.45 3.32
N GLY A 237 10.46 35.63 3.33
CA GLY A 237 9.80 36.80 3.88
C GLY A 237 8.69 37.33 2.97
N ALA A 238 8.53 38.63 2.90
CA ALA A 238 7.59 39.23 1.94
C ALA A 238 8.12 39.04 0.51
N VAL A 239 7.25 38.49 -0.37
CA VAL A 239 7.57 38.31 -1.80
C VAL A 239 6.60 39.17 -2.61
N GLU A 240 7.14 40.02 -3.47
CA GLU A 240 6.33 40.85 -4.37
C GLU A 240 5.69 39.98 -5.48
N PRO A 241 4.47 40.32 -5.95
CA PRO A 241 3.83 39.62 -7.07
C PRO A 241 4.70 39.54 -8.34
N SER A 242 5.50 40.58 -8.60
CA SER A 242 6.43 40.65 -9.73
C SER A 242 7.51 39.55 -9.66
N THR A 243 7.95 39.18 -8.46
CA THR A 243 8.93 38.11 -8.25
C THR A 243 8.29 36.73 -8.48
N VAL A 244 7.04 36.56 -8.07
CA VAL A 244 6.28 35.31 -8.35
C VAL A 244 6.10 35.11 -9.86
N GLU A 245 5.76 36.19 -10.60
CA GLU A 245 5.67 36.11 -12.07
C GLU A 245 7.02 35.81 -12.74
N ARG A 246 8.12 36.34 -12.22
CA ARG A 246 9.48 36.00 -12.71
C ARG A 246 9.82 34.53 -12.48
N LEU A 247 9.45 33.98 -11.34
CA LEU A 247 9.63 32.55 -11.05
C LEU A 247 8.78 31.67 -11.97
N ARG A 248 7.51 32.05 -12.23
CA ARG A 248 6.65 31.36 -13.20
C ARG A 248 7.15 31.41 -14.63
N ALA A 249 7.99 32.41 -14.96
CA ALA A 249 8.57 32.57 -16.29
C ALA A 249 9.87 31.75 -16.49
N LEU A 250 10.38 31.08 -15.47
CA LEU A 250 11.51 30.17 -15.62
C LEU A 250 11.09 28.94 -16.42
N GLU A 251 11.96 28.48 -17.33
CA GLU A 251 11.66 27.49 -18.37
C GLU A 251 11.13 26.15 -17.80
N HIS A 252 11.65 25.75 -16.65
CA HIS A 252 11.32 24.45 -16.03
C HIS A 252 10.34 24.54 -14.85
N VAL A 253 9.77 25.69 -14.57
CA VAL A 253 8.80 25.90 -13.49
C VAL A 253 7.38 25.67 -13.98
N LEU A 254 6.71 24.64 -13.46
CA LEU A 254 5.34 24.30 -13.81
C LEU A 254 4.32 25.14 -13.02
N SER A 255 4.58 25.34 -11.73
CA SER A 255 3.71 26.15 -10.86
C SER A 255 4.51 26.83 -9.75
N VAL A 256 3.97 27.95 -9.26
CA VAL A 256 4.50 28.69 -8.10
C VAL A 256 3.34 29.03 -7.18
N GLU A 257 3.42 28.58 -5.94
CA GLU A 257 2.46 28.84 -4.87
C GLU A 257 3.15 29.55 -3.70
N LEU A 258 2.47 30.50 -3.09
CA LEU A 258 2.93 31.21 -1.90
C LEU A 258 1.88 31.03 -0.81
N SER A 259 2.22 30.33 0.26
CA SER A 259 1.33 30.05 1.37
C SER A 259 2.08 30.01 2.69
N GLY A 260 1.58 30.70 3.71
CA GLY A 260 2.11 30.59 5.08
C GLY A 260 3.56 31.05 5.29
N GLY A 261 4.14 31.83 4.35
CA GLY A 261 5.55 32.23 4.39
C GLY A 261 6.49 31.20 3.69
N GLU A 262 5.91 30.22 3.00
CA GLU A 262 6.61 29.26 2.16
C GLU A 262 6.29 29.53 0.69
N LEU A 263 7.31 29.56 -0.14
CA LEU A 263 7.23 29.59 -1.59
C LEU A 263 7.50 28.18 -2.09
N ILE A 264 6.53 27.60 -2.80
CA ILE A 264 6.59 26.24 -3.34
C ILE A 264 6.63 26.33 -4.87
N CYS A 265 7.71 25.87 -5.45
CA CYS A 265 7.89 25.77 -6.91
C CYS A 265 7.85 24.30 -7.32
N THR A 266 6.88 23.92 -8.16
CA THR A 266 6.84 22.61 -8.81
C THR A 266 7.55 22.73 -10.14
N CYS A 267 8.54 21.88 -10.40
CA CYS A 267 9.41 21.97 -11.56
C CYS A 267 9.45 20.66 -12.35
N GLU A 268 9.72 20.74 -13.65
CA GLU A 268 10.17 19.60 -14.45
C GLU A 268 11.55 19.12 -13.98
N ALA A 269 11.95 17.91 -14.36
CA ALA A 269 13.26 17.37 -14.01
C ALA A 269 14.38 18.19 -14.73
N SER A 270 15.08 19.03 -13.99
CA SER A 270 16.22 19.79 -14.47
C SER A 270 17.29 19.93 -13.40
N PRO A 271 18.59 19.86 -13.74
CA PRO A 271 19.69 19.96 -12.77
C PRO A 271 19.85 21.36 -12.15
N HIS A 272 19.18 22.39 -12.68
CA HIS A 272 19.41 23.78 -12.28
C HIS A 272 18.23 24.43 -11.55
N ASN A 273 17.10 23.77 -11.40
CA ASN A 273 15.88 24.33 -10.81
C ASN A 273 16.12 25.08 -9.49
N LEU A 274 16.76 24.42 -8.54
CA LEU A 274 17.04 25.01 -7.23
C LEU A 274 17.89 26.29 -7.36
N VAL A 275 18.92 26.28 -8.22
CA VAL A 275 19.84 27.43 -8.41
C VAL A 275 19.09 28.59 -9.05
N ASP A 276 18.32 28.34 -10.09
CA ASP A 276 17.60 29.39 -10.84
C ASP A 276 16.52 30.05 -9.98
N ILE A 277 15.81 29.26 -9.13
CA ILE A 277 14.83 29.77 -8.16
C ILE A 277 15.53 30.66 -7.13
N LEU A 278 16.63 30.17 -6.53
CA LEU A 278 17.35 30.92 -5.49
C LEU A 278 17.96 32.20 -6.04
N ASP A 279 18.53 32.17 -7.24
CA ASP A 279 19.10 33.36 -7.89
C ASP A 279 18.00 34.38 -8.24
N THR A 280 16.83 33.93 -8.66
CA THR A 280 15.70 34.82 -8.92
C THR A 280 15.20 35.50 -7.64
N LEU A 281 15.09 34.79 -6.53
CA LEU A 281 14.70 35.32 -5.23
C LEU A 281 15.77 36.27 -4.66
N ARG A 282 17.06 35.92 -4.78
CA ARG A 282 18.18 36.75 -4.35
C ARG A 282 18.25 38.06 -5.15
N ALA A 283 18.04 38.01 -6.48
CA ALA A 283 18.01 39.20 -7.32
C ALA A 283 16.81 40.13 -7.01
N ALA A 284 15.81 39.65 -6.34
CA ALA A 284 14.64 40.41 -5.83
C ALA A 284 14.81 40.85 -4.37
N ASP A 285 15.98 40.66 -3.76
CA ASP A 285 16.29 40.98 -2.33
C ASP A 285 15.31 40.33 -1.33
N VAL A 286 14.81 39.15 -1.66
CA VAL A 286 13.91 38.39 -0.78
C VAL A 286 14.71 37.74 0.33
N ALA A 287 14.28 37.92 1.60
CA ALA A 287 14.89 37.22 2.73
C ALA A 287 14.54 35.72 2.65
N LEU A 288 15.58 34.88 2.61
CA LEU A 288 15.47 33.42 2.50
C LEU A 288 15.69 32.77 3.88
N GLY A 289 14.83 31.85 4.24
CA GLY A 289 14.96 30.95 5.37
C GLY A 289 15.48 29.58 4.95
N ARG A 290 14.79 28.51 5.38
CA ARG A 290 15.12 27.14 4.99
C ARG A 290 14.78 26.89 3.56
N VAL A 291 15.55 26.00 2.93
CA VAL A 291 15.35 25.57 1.56
C VAL A 291 15.46 24.05 1.50
N TRP A 292 14.51 23.41 0.84
CA TRP A 292 14.57 21.98 0.57
C TRP A 292 14.01 21.67 -0.81
N SER A 293 14.50 20.60 -1.40
CA SER A 293 14.03 20.06 -2.67
C SER A 293 13.68 18.60 -2.47
N GLU A 294 12.53 18.20 -3.00
CA GLU A 294 11.98 16.86 -2.85
C GLU A 294 11.61 16.30 -4.22
N PRO A 295 11.93 15.01 -4.48
CA PRO A 295 11.44 14.34 -5.67
C PRO A 295 9.91 14.18 -5.61
N PRO A 296 9.24 13.88 -6.74
CA PRO A 296 7.82 13.61 -6.76
C PRO A 296 7.48 12.40 -5.88
N THR A 297 6.29 12.43 -5.29
CA THR A 297 5.70 11.36 -4.50
C THR A 297 4.66 10.59 -5.31
N LEU A 298 4.21 9.42 -4.83
CA LEU A 298 3.07 8.74 -5.45
C LEU A 298 1.77 9.56 -5.36
N ASN A 299 1.67 10.48 -4.39
CA ASN A 299 0.54 11.41 -4.31
C ASN A 299 0.53 12.36 -5.51
N ASP A 300 1.69 12.86 -5.92
CA ASP A 300 1.82 13.70 -7.11
C ASP A 300 1.45 12.90 -8.38
N VAL A 301 1.89 11.64 -8.46
CA VAL A 301 1.51 10.74 -9.57
C VAL A 301 0.00 10.53 -9.62
N PHE A 302 -0.62 10.24 -8.48
CA PHE A 302 -2.06 10.02 -8.41
C PHE A 302 -2.84 11.28 -8.80
N LEU A 303 -2.44 12.44 -8.27
CA LEU A 303 -3.05 13.73 -8.55
C LEU A 303 -2.98 14.08 -10.05
N GLU A 304 -1.81 13.89 -10.68
CA GLU A 304 -1.64 14.22 -12.10
C GLU A 304 -2.47 13.29 -13.01
N ILE A 305 -2.54 11.99 -12.69
CA ILE A 305 -3.29 11.01 -13.48
C ILE A 305 -4.80 11.17 -13.32
N THR A 306 -5.29 11.52 -12.11
CA THR A 306 -6.72 11.54 -11.80
C THR A 306 -7.33 12.96 -11.81
N GLY A 307 -6.48 14.00 -11.73
CA GLY A 307 -6.90 15.40 -11.56
C GLY A 307 -7.51 15.71 -10.18
N ARG A 308 -7.36 14.82 -9.20
CA ARG A 308 -7.88 14.97 -7.84
C ARG A 308 -6.98 14.31 -6.81
N GLU A 309 -6.90 14.88 -5.61
CA GLU A 309 -6.20 14.27 -4.49
C GLU A 309 -6.89 12.99 -4.02
N LEU A 310 -6.09 12.08 -3.47
CA LEU A 310 -6.61 10.91 -2.78
C LEU A 310 -7.29 11.39 -1.49
N ARG A 311 -8.62 11.32 -1.45
CA ARG A 311 -9.41 11.70 -0.27
C ARG A 311 -9.69 10.45 0.56
N ASP A 312 -9.49 10.59 1.88
CA ASP A 312 -9.87 9.59 2.89
C ASP A 312 -11.36 9.23 2.88
#